data_379f381e4af98af6b1298c8a87bd4ebc
#
_entry.id   379f381e4af98af6b1298c8a87bd4ebc
#
_cell.length_a   1.000
_cell.length_b   1.000
_cell.length_c   1.000
_cell.angle_alpha   90.00
_cell.angle_beta   90.00
_cell.angle_gamma   90.00
#
_symmetry.space_group_name_H-M   'P 1'
#
loop_
_entity.id
_entity.type
_entity.pdbx_description
1 polymer ?
#
loop_
_entity_poly.entity_id
_entity_poly.type
_entity_poly.pdbx_seq_one_letter_code
_entity_poly.pdbx_strand_id
1 'polypeptide(L)'
;GFVRSEAGSDVSEERVSIVAAACSLIGKVGYFWGGKSYAIGWDDSWGSPMTVSAEGSKSSGTVRSYGLDCSGFVAWSYYNGLGGKDAGIGNHTTTQWNASEMVDSQSAKPGDLVFYHPASAGDDNHVGIVVGVNDNGSLLVVHCSSSQNGVMTGEAWSAGFQYVRSPLGLE
;
A
#
# COMPACT_ATOMS: atom_id res chain seq x y z
N GLY A 1 4.10 -12.57 16.30
CA GLY A 1 2.99 -12.81 15.43
C GLY A 1 3.39 -13.22 14.04
N PHE A 2 2.42 -13.40 13.18
CA PHE A 2 2.64 -13.86 11.81
C PHE A 2 3.61 -12.95 11.03
N VAL A 3 3.41 -11.63 11.13
CA VAL A 3 4.25 -10.67 10.39
C VAL A 3 5.71 -10.78 10.83
N ARG A 4 5.96 -10.87 12.12
CA ARG A 4 7.33 -11.01 12.64
C ARG A 4 7.97 -12.33 12.20
N SER A 5 7.21 -13.40 12.19
CA SER A 5 7.70 -14.71 11.75
C SER A 5 8.11 -14.68 10.27
N GLU A 6 7.30 -14.04 9.42
CA GLU A 6 7.60 -13.90 8.00
C GLU A 6 8.72 -12.88 7.73
N ALA A 7 8.82 -11.85 8.58
CA ALA A 7 9.77 -10.77 8.38
C ALA A 7 11.20 -11.12 8.79
N GLY A 8 11.37 -12.03 9.75
CA GLY A 8 12.69 -12.34 10.30
C GLY A 8 13.12 -11.40 11.42
N SER A 9 14.25 -11.71 12.03
CA SER A 9 14.72 -11.01 13.23
C SER A 9 15.45 -9.69 12.95
N ASP A 10 15.84 -9.43 11.70
CA ASP A 10 16.54 -8.22 11.29
C ASP A 10 15.61 -7.09 10.82
N VAL A 11 14.30 -7.30 10.90
CA VAL A 11 13.30 -6.33 10.47
C VAL A 11 12.95 -5.43 11.66
N SER A 12 12.94 -4.12 11.44
CA SER A 12 12.62 -3.14 12.48
C SER A 12 11.17 -3.25 12.96
N GLU A 13 10.92 -2.79 14.18
CA GLU A 13 9.56 -2.72 14.73
C GLU A 13 8.64 -1.83 13.90
N GLU A 14 9.18 -0.76 13.33
CA GLU A 14 8.41 0.11 12.45
C GLU A 14 7.88 -0.65 11.23
N ARG A 15 8.74 -1.44 10.60
CA ARG A 15 8.34 -2.23 9.43
C ARG A 15 7.30 -3.28 9.78
N VAL A 16 7.49 -3.97 10.90
CA VAL A 16 6.52 -4.96 11.40
C VAL A 16 5.16 -4.30 11.64
N SER A 17 5.15 -3.13 12.27
CA SER A 17 3.91 -2.40 12.57
C SER A 17 3.20 -1.93 11.31
N ILE A 18 3.95 -1.45 10.32
CA ILE A 18 3.38 -1.01 9.04
C ILE A 18 2.71 -2.17 8.33
N VAL A 19 3.39 -3.32 8.25
CA VAL A 19 2.84 -4.50 7.57
C VAL A 19 1.64 -5.05 8.34
N ALA A 20 1.69 -5.05 9.66
CA ALA A 20 0.53 -5.47 10.48
C ALA A 20 -0.68 -4.57 10.25
N ALA A 21 -0.48 -3.24 10.20
CA ALA A 21 -1.55 -2.30 9.90
C ALA A 21 -2.14 -2.58 8.51
N ALA A 22 -1.29 -2.73 7.51
CA ALA A 22 -1.73 -3.02 6.14
C ALA A 22 -2.55 -4.31 6.08
N CYS A 23 -2.05 -5.38 6.67
CA CYS A 23 -2.71 -6.68 6.64
C CYS A 23 -4.04 -6.69 7.41
N SER A 24 -4.21 -5.78 8.38
CA SER A 24 -5.46 -5.69 9.14
C SER A 24 -6.67 -5.33 8.27
N LEU A 25 -6.45 -4.75 7.10
CA LEU A 25 -7.51 -4.34 6.19
C LEU A 25 -7.83 -5.37 5.09
N ILE A 26 -7.10 -6.47 5.02
CA ILE A 26 -7.32 -7.50 3.99
C ILE A 26 -8.77 -8.01 4.06
N GLY A 27 -9.47 -7.89 2.92
CA GLY A 27 -10.86 -8.33 2.79
C GLY A 27 -11.88 -7.44 3.49
N LYS A 28 -11.47 -6.29 4.05
CA LYS A 28 -12.35 -5.45 4.86
C LYS A 28 -12.63 -4.08 4.26
N VAL A 29 -11.74 -3.56 3.42
CA VAL A 29 -11.88 -2.24 2.82
C VAL A 29 -11.86 -2.39 1.30
N GLY A 30 -12.84 -1.78 0.64
CA GLY A 30 -12.97 -1.81 -0.80
C GLY A 30 -12.15 -0.72 -1.48
N TYR A 31 -11.99 -0.86 -2.78
CA TYR A 31 -11.31 0.14 -3.60
C TYR A 31 -12.24 1.33 -3.88
N PHE A 32 -11.72 2.55 -3.73
CA PHE A 32 -12.43 3.78 -4.08
C PHE A 32 -11.43 4.75 -4.70
N TRP A 33 -11.63 5.13 -5.95
CA TRP A 33 -10.74 6.04 -6.68
C TRP A 33 -10.66 7.38 -5.97
N GLY A 34 -9.45 7.81 -5.62
CA GLY A 34 -9.22 9.02 -4.83
C GLY A 34 -9.45 8.85 -3.33
N GLY A 35 -9.73 7.62 -2.87
CA GLY A 35 -9.99 7.36 -1.45
C GLY A 35 -8.73 7.46 -0.61
N LYS A 36 -8.78 8.32 0.42
CA LYS A 36 -7.68 8.59 1.34
C LYS A 36 -8.22 8.61 2.77
N SER A 37 -7.36 8.24 3.72
CA SER A 37 -7.71 8.31 5.14
C SER A 37 -6.45 8.48 5.98
N TYR A 38 -6.53 9.35 6.97
CA TYR A 38 -5.53 9.49 8.03
C TYR A 38 -6.18 9.22 9.40
N ALA A 39 -7.22 8.41 9.42
CA ALA A 39 -7.78 7.92 10.67
C ALA A 39 -6.80 7.00 11.39
N ILE A 40 -6.81 7.04 12.71
CA ILE A 40 -6.12 6.03 13.52
C ILE A 40 -7.08 4.86 13.65
N GLY A 41 -6.70 3.73 13.09
CA GLY A 41 -7.57 2.57 13.03
C GLY A 41 -8.63 2.70 11.94
N TRP A 42 -9.78 2.09 12.18
CA TRP A 42 -10.89 2.05 11.22
C TRP A 42 -11.46 3.45 10.97
N ASP A 43 -11.68 3.78 9.70
CA ASP A 43 -12.36 5.01 9.32
C ASP A 43 -13.85 4.72 9.19
N ASP A 44 -14.67 5.39 10.01
CA ASP A 44 -16.10 5.14 10.08
C ASP A 44 -16.84 5.49 8.78
N SER A 45 -16.22 6.24 7.87
CA SER A 45 -16.81 6.55 6.57
C SER A 45 -16.66 5.42 5.56
N TRP A 46 -15.77 4.47 5.80
CA TRP A 46 -15.59 3.34 4.89
C TRP A 46 -16.88 2.50 4.84
N GLY A 47 -17.26 2.14 3.61
CA GLY A 47 -18.50 1.41 3.36
C GLY A 47 -19.70 2.29 3.14
N SER A 48 -19.64 3.57 3.45
CA SER A 48 -20.73 4.51 3.23
C SER A 48 -20.81 4.88 1.74
N PRO A 49 -22.02 5.07 1.19
CA PRO A 49 -22.15 5.51 -0.20
C PRO A 49 -21.55 6.90 -0.39
N MET A 50 -20.68 7.04 -1.37
CA MET A 50 -20.06 8.32 -1.71
C MET A 50 -19.92 8.47 -3.22
N THR A 51 -20.00 9.71 -3.70
CA THR A 51 -19.71 10.01 -5.09
C THR A 51 -18.20 10.01 -5.30
N VAL A 52 -17.74 9.31 -6.33
CA VAL A 52 -16.35 9.35 -6.75
C VAL A 52 -16.11 10.70 -7.42
N SER A 53 -15.59 11.66 -6.68
CA SER A 53 -15.40 13.03 -7.16
C SER A 53 -14.10 13.24 -7.92
N ALA A 54 -13.09 12.39 -7.67
CA ALA A 54 -11.82 12.48 -8.41
C ALA A 54 -12.02 12.06 -9.85
N GLU A 55 -11.42 12.81 -10.76
CA GLU A 55 -11.49 12.52 -12.20
C GLU A 55 -10.49 11.43 -12.58
N GLY A 56 -10.64 10.85 -13.77
CA GLY A 56 -9.67 9.95 -14.35
C GLY A 56 -9.96 8.46 -14.21
N SER A 57 -11.11 8.08 -13.66
CA SER A 57 -11.53 6.69 -13.54
C SER A 57 -12.88 6.48 -14.25
N LYS A 58 -13.14 5.24 -14.65
CA LYS A 58 -14.47 4.86 -15.16
C LYS A 58 -15.54 5.02 -14.08
N SER A 59 -15.17 4.95 -12.81
CA SER A 59 -16.10 5.15 -11.70
C SER A 59 -16.36 6.61 -11.36
N SER A 60 -15.57 7.55 -11.91
CA SER A 60 -15.74 8.98 -11.64
C SER A 60 -17.17 9.45 -11.91
N GLY A 61 -17.74 10.17 -10.95
CA GLY A 61 -19.13 10.64 -11.04
C GLY A 61 -20.18 9.63 -10.58
N THR A 62 -19.78 8.39 -10.28
CA THR A 62 -20.71 7.36 -9.76
C THR A 62 -20.67 7.29 -8.25
N VAL A 63 -21.71 6.72 -7.65
CA VAL A 63 -21.77 6.48 -6.20
C VAL A 63 -21.26 5.07 -5.92
N ARG A 64 -20.28 4.97 -5.02
CA ARG A 64 -19.66 3.70 -4.62
C ARG A 64 -19.50 3.68 -3.11
N SER A 65 -19.30 2.49 -2.54
CA SER A 65 -18.92 2.35 -1.13
C SER A 65 -17.55 2.98 -0.93
N TYR A 66 -17.43 3.89 0.03
CA TYR A 66 -16.17 4.58 0.29
C TYR A 66 -15.10 3.61 0.79
N GLY A 67 -13.87 3.85 0.38
CA GLY A 67 -12.73 3.03 0.74
C GLY A 67 -11.43 3.77 0.43
N LEU A 68 -10.44 3.01 0.01
CA LEU A 68 -9.11 3.54 -0.29
C LEU A 68 -8.72 3.23 -1.73
N ASP A 69 -7.90 4.10 -2.34
CA ASP A 69 -7.16 3.73 -3.54
C ASP A 69 -5.82 3.09 -3.13
N CYS A 70 -4.97 2.74 -4.10
CA CYS A 70 -3.73 2.02 -3.81
C CYS A 70 -2.77 2.84 -2.96
N SER A 71 -2.53 4.10 -3.33
CA SER A 71 -1.62 4.98 -2.59
C SER A 71 -2.23 5.47 -1.27
N GLY A 72 -3.55 5.60 -1.20
CA GLY A 72 -4.26 5.90 0.04
C GLY A 72 -4.13 4.78 1.06
N PHE A 73 -4.20 3.53 0.60
CA PHE A 73 -3.97 2.36 1.44
C PHE A 73 -2.54 2.36 2.00
N VAL A 74 -1.55 2.63 1.16
CA VAL A 74 -0.14 2.71 1.60
C VAL A 74 0.03 3.83 2.64
N ALA A 75 -0.53 5.01 2.38
CA ALA A 75 -0.43 6.14 3.31
C ALA A 75 -1.07 5.83 4.66
N TRP A 76 -2.26 5.23 4.67
CA TRP A 76 -2.95 4.83 5.90
C TRP A 76 -2.13 3.79 6.67
N SER A 77 -1.57 2.80 5.97
CA SER A 77 -0.80 1.73 6.59
C SER A 77 0.47 2.25 7.27
N TYR A 78 1.18 3.15 6.62
CA TYR A 78 2.36 3.80 7.19
C TYR A 78 1.99 4.68 8.37
N TYR A 79 0.94 5.49 8.23
CA TYR A 79 0.48 6.39 9.30
C TYR A 79 0.12 5.60 10.56
N ASN A 80 -0.63 4.52 10.41
CA ASN A 80 -1.03 3.67 11.54
C ASN A 80 0.14 2.87 12.09
N GLY A 81 0.99 2.33 11.23
CA GLY A 81 2.18 1.58 11.66
C GLY A 81 3.17 2.45 12.43
N LEU A 82 3.22 3.73 12.15
CA LEU A 82 4.10 4.69 12.83
C LEU A 82 3.40 5.42 13.99
N GLY A 83 2.24 4.93 14.42
CA GLY A 83 1.52 5.48 15.58
C GLY A 83 0.95 6.86 15.37
N GLY A 84 0.62 7.22 14.13
CA GLY A 84 0.08 8.52 13.77
C GLY A 84 1.12 9.55 13.39
N LYS A 85 2.35 9.13 13.13
CA LYS A 85 3.41 10.01 12.63
C LYS A 85 3.39 10.05 11.11
N ASP A 86 3.66 11.21 10.55
CA ASP A 86 3.81 11.37 9.10
C ASP A 86 5.09 10.66 8.64
N ALA A 87 4.96 9.76 7.69
CA ALA A 87 6.10 9.04 7.12
C ALA A 87 6.84 9.85 6.05
N GLY A 88 6.31 11.01 5.64
CA GLY A 88 6.92 11.84 4.61
C GLY A 88 6.79 11.30 3.20
N ILE A 89 5.89 10.34 2.97
CA ILE A 89 5.74 9.72 1.65
C ILE A 89 4.53 10.25 0.86
N GLY A 90 3.67 11.04 1.50
CA GLY A 90 2.45 11.52 0.88
C GLY A 90 1.43 10.41 0.64
N ASN A 91 0.41 10.71 -0.17
CA ASN A 91 -0.69 9.78 -0.42
C ASN A 91 -0.96 9.57 -1.93
N HIS A 92 0.04 9.80 -2.75
CA HIS A 92 0.01 9.57 -4.21
C HIS A 92 1.17 8.68 -4.62
N THR A 93 0.98 7.90 -5.68
CA THR A 93 2.04 7.03 -6.20
C THR A 93 3.30 7.84 -6.56
N THR A 94 3.13 9.03 -7.14
CA THR A 94 4.24 9.90 -7.52
C THR A 94 5.06 10.35 -6.30
N THR A 95 4.39 10.82 -5.25
CA THR A 95 5.10 11.25 -4.03
C THR A 95 5.75 10.08 -3.31
N GLN A 96 5.11 8.92 -3.31
CA GLN A 96 5.66 7.73 -2.68
C GLN A 96 6.88 7.20 -3.43
N TRP A 97 6.86 7.24 -4.75
CA TRP A 97 8.05 6.91 -5.56
C TRP A 97 9.20 7.87 -5.24
N ASN A 98 8.92 9.17 -5.26
CA ASN A 98 9.96 10.19 -5.07
C ASN A 98 10.52 10.22 -3.64
N ALA A 99 9.76 9.74 -2.66
CA ALA A 99 10.20 9.65 -1.26
C ALA A 99 10.91 8.34 -0.93
N SER A 100 11.20 7.52 -1.91
CA SER A 100 11.82 6.22 -1.75
C SER A 100 13.01 6.06 -2.68
N GLU A 101 13.83 5.05 -2.42
CA GLU A 101 14.97 4.72 -3.28
C GLU A 101 14.85 3.29 -3.78
N MET A 102 15.42 3.03 -4.96
CA MET A 102 15.41 1.71 -5.56
C MET A 102 16.19 0.73 -4.70
N VAL A 103 15.65 -0.46 -4.51
CA VAL A 103 16.36 -1.57 -3.89
C VAL A 103 16.31 -2.79 -4.79
N ASP A 104 17.32 -3.62 -4.68
CA ASP A 104 17.35 -4.92 -5.36
C ASP A 104 16.19 -5.77 -4.80
N SER A 105 15.47 -6.45 -5.68
CA SER A 105 14.35 -7.30 -5.27
C SER A 105 14.77 -8.39 -4.28
N GLN A 106 16.02 -8.86 -4.37
CA GLN A 106 16.54 -9.86 -3.43
C GLN A 106 16.84 -9.26 -2.06
N SER A 107 16.94 -7.94 -1.98
CA SER A 107 17.19 -7.21 -0.72
C SER A 107 15.91 -6.57 -0.18
N ALA A 108 14.77 -6.84 -0.78
CA ALA A 108 13.48 -6.31 -0.34
C ALA A 108 13.19 -6.74 1.10
N LYS A 109 12.61 -5.84 1.87
CA LYS A 109 12.22 -6.09 3.26
C LYS A 109 10.74 -5.84 3.43
N PRO A 110 10.09 -6.49 4.40
CA PRO A 110 8.72 -6.14 4.76
C PRO A 110 8.59 -4.64 5.01
N GLY A 111 7.53 -4.05 4.49
CA GLY A 111 7.31 -2.61 4.55
C GLY A 111 7.85 -1.85 3.35
N ASP A 112 8.70 -2.44 2.53
CA ASP A 112 9.11 -1.81 1.28
C ASP A 112 7.93 -1.67 0.33
N LEU A 113 8.06 -0.79 -0.66
CA LEU A 113 7.01 -0.51 -1.63
C LEU A 113 7.31 -1.22 -2.94
N VAL A 114 6.25 -1.63 -3.62
CA VAL A 114 6.33 -2.15 -4.99
C VAL A 114 5.46 -1.28 -5.90
N PHE A 115 5.92 -1.08 -7.13
CA PHE A 115 5.25 -0.22 -8.12
C PHE A 115 5.15 -0.93 -9.46
N TYR A 116 4.08 -0.61 -10.20
CA TYR A 116 3.96 -1.05 -11.60
C TYR A 116 4.93 -0.30 -12.51
N HIS A 117 5.06 1.01 -12.31
CA HIS A 117 5.79 1.92 -13.19
C HIS A 117 6.52 2.99 -12.38
N PRO A 118 7.49 3.71 -12.99
CA PRO A 118 8.07 4.90 -12.37
C PRO A 118 7.04 6.02 -12.17
N ALA A 119 7.46 7.06 -11.45
CA ALA A 119 6.61 8.21 -11.09
C ALA A 119 5.96 8.88 -12.30
N SER A 120 6.59 8.82 -13.47
CA SER A 120 6.05 9.43 -14.70
C SER A 120 4.71 8.86 -15.14
N ALA A 121 4.33 7.68 -14.66
CA ALA A 121 3.02 7.10 -14.97
C ALA A 121 1.87 7.85 -14.29
N GLY A 122 2.15 8.65 -13.25
CA GLY A 122 1.12 9.44 -12.56
C GLY A 122 -0.02 8.58 -12.03
N ASP A 123 -1.26 8.94 -12.38
CA ASP A 123 -2.45 8.25 -11.90
C ASP A 123 -2.64 6.84 -12.46
N ASP A 124 -1.89 6.47 -13.52
CA ASP A 124 -1.93 5.12 -14.08
C ASP A 124 -1.05 4.12 -13.33
N ASN A 125 -0.31 4.58 -12.33
CA ASN A 125 0.56 3.72 -11.55
C ASN A 125 -0.21 2.95 -10.48
N HIS A 126 0.42 1.90 -9.96
CA HIS A 126 -0.10 1.11 -8.85
C HIS A 126 1.03 0.85 -7.84
N VAL A 127 0.70 0.84 -6.57
CA VAL A 127 1.65 0.66 -5.48
C VAL A 127 1.11 -0.33 -4.47
N GLY A 128 2.00 -1.10 -3.86
CA GLY A 128 1.69 -2.03 -2.78
C GLY A 128 2.80 -2.08 -1.76
N ILE A 129 2.62 -2.89 -0.74
CA ILE A 129 3.56 -3.04 0.38
C ILE A 129 4.05 -4.49 0.43
N VAL A 130 5.37 -4.67 0.55
CA VAL A 130 5.97 -5.99 0.72
C VAL A 130 5.63 -6.53 2.11
N VAL A 131 5.08 -7.74 2.16
CA VAL A 131 4.81 -8.47 3.41
C VAL A 131 5.97 -9.40 3.75
N GLY A 132 6.51 -10.08 2.76
CA GLY A 132 7.60 -11.02 2.98
C GLY A 132 8.27 -11.42 1.68
N VAL A 133 9.41 -12.10 1.81
CA VAL A 133 10.22 -12.58 0.69
C VAL A 133 10.32 -14.09 0.82
N ASN A 134 10.00 -14.81 -0.25
CA ASN A 134 10.10 -16.27 -0.29
C ASN A 134 11.51 -16.67 -0.74
N ASP A 135 11.89 -17.92 -0.40
CA ASP A 135 13.22 -18.45 -0.72
C ASP A 135 13.49 -18.48 -2.22
N ASN A 136 12.45 -18.59 -3.05
CA ASN A 136 12.58 -18.62 -4.51
C ASN A 136 12.64 -17.23 -5.15
N GLY A 137 12.74 -16.16 -4.35
CA GLY A 137 12.82 -14.79 -4.84
C GLY A 137 11.48 -14.12 -5.14
N SER A 138 10.35 -14.82 -4.93
CA SER A 138 9.05 -14.18 -5.06
C SER A 138 8.75 -13.31 -3.83
N LEU A 139 7.94 -12.26 -4.03
CA LEU A 139 7.55 -11.36 -2.95
C LEU A 139 6.06 -11.49 -2.70
N LEU A 140 5.70 -11.67 -1.42
CA LEU A 140 4.31 -11.56 -1.00
C LEU A 140 4.03 -10.09 -0.73
N VAL A 141 2.98 -9.57 -1.33
CA VAL A 141 2.61 -8.16 -1.21
C VAL A 141 1.15 -8.02 -0.80
N VAL A 142 0.82 -6.89 -0.18
CA VAL A 142 -0.56 -6.49 0.11
C VAL A 142 -0.80 -5.15 -0.60
N HIS A 143 -1.95 -5.02 -1.24
CA HIS A 143 -2.29 -3.81 -1.99
C HIS A 143 -3.80 -3.64 -2.07
N CYS A 144 -4.23 -2.40 -2.32
CA CYS A 144 -5.64 -2.11 -2.55
C CYS A 144 -5.87 -2.07 -4.06
N SER A 145 -6.50 -3.11 -4.58
CA SER A 145 -6.61 -3.37 -6.02
C SER A 145 -7.95 -2.92 -6.57
N SER A 146 -7.92 -2.13 -7.64
CA SER A 146 -9.15 -1.72 -8.33
C SER A 146 -9.81 -2.91 -9.05
N SER A 147 -9.02 -3.79 -9.65
CA SER A 147 -9.56 -4.94 -10.38
C SER A 147 -10.18 -5.99 -9.45
N GLN A 148 -9.70 -6.09 -8.21
CA GLN A 148 -10.21 -7.03 -7.21
C GLN A 148 -11.10 -6.34 -6.17
N ASN A 149 -11.30 -5.05 -6.32
CA ASN A 149 -12.17 -4.20 -5.50
C ASN A 149 -11.82 -4.23 -4.01
N GLY A 150 -10.55 -4.11 -3.69
CA GLY A 150 -10.18 -3.95 -2.29
C GLY A 150 -8.80 -4.43 -1.92
N VAL A 151 -8.56 -4.44 -0.62
CA VAL A 151 -7.28 -4.83 -0.04
C VAL A 151 -7.13 -6.34 -0.09
N MET A 152 -6.03 -6.80 -0.69
CA MET A 152 -5.75 -8.21 -0.88
C MET A 152 -4.26 -8.47 -0.92
N THR A 153 -3.90 -9.74 -0.80
CA THR A 153 -2.51 -10.20 -0.97
C THR A 153 -2.32 -10.83 -2.35
N GLY A 154 -1.07 -10.88 -2.77
CA GLY A 154 -0.69 -11.55 -4.01
C GLY A 154 0.81 -11.67 -4.12
N GLU A 155 1.26 -12.35 -5.16
CA GLU A 155 2.68 -12.42 -5.49
C GLU A 155 3.01 -11.22 -6.41
N ALA A 156 4.09 -10.49 -6.09
CA ALA A 156 4.37 -9.19 -6.71
C ALA A 156 4.47 -9.25 -8.24
N TRP A 157 5.27 -10.18 -8.75
CA TRP A 157 5.54 -10.25 -10.19
C TRP A 157 4.30 -10.69 -10.97
N SER A 158 3.58 -11.67 -10.44
CA SER A 158 2.32 -12.14 -11.03
C SER A 158 1.24 -11.07 -11.03
N ALA A 159 1.24 -10.19 -10.03
CA ALA A 159 0.29 -9.08 -9.96
C ALA A 159 0.64 -7.92 -10.91
N GLY A 160 1.85 -7.91 -11.45
CA GLY A 160 2.29 -6.88 -12.40
C GLY A 160 3.27 -5.86 -11.84
N PHE A 161 3.67 -5.99 -10.59
CA PHE A 161 4.68 -5.11 -10.00
C PHE A 161 6.05 -5.37 -10.63
N GLN A 162 6.83 -4.32 -10.86
CA GLN A 162 8.11 -4.40 -11.54
C GLN A 162 9.26 -3.75 -10.77
N TYR A 163 8.96 -2.90 -9.80
CA TYR A 163 9.96 -2.12 -9.07
C TYR A 163 9.77 -2.27 -7.58
N VAL A 164 10.90 -2.40 -6.86
CA VAL A 164 10.90 -2.42 -5.39
C VAL A 164 11.64 -1.17 -4.93
N ARG A 165 11.06 -0.45 -3.98
CA ARG A 165 11.64 0.77 -3.44
C ARG A 165 11.47 0.81 -1.93
N SER A 166 12.44 1.39 -1.23
CA SER A 166 12.39 1.54 0.22
C SER A 166 12.26 3.02 0.57
N PRO A 167 11.25 3.41 1.38
CA PRO A 167 11.12 4.81 1.77
C PRO A 167 12.36 5.32 2.50
N LEU A 168 12.75 6.55 2.15
CA LEU A 168 13.87 7.22 2.79
C LEU A 168 13.52 7.49 4.25
N GLY A 169 14.45 7.24 5.16
CA GLY A 169 14.25 7.45 6.59
C GLY A 169 13.51 6.33 7.32
N LEU A 170 13.09 5.29 6.62
CA LEU A 170 12.51 4.11 7.26
C LEU A 170 13.63 3.14 7.65
N GLU A 171 13.62 2.70 8.89
CA GLU A 171 14.62 1.75 9.41
C GLU A 171 14.29 0.25 9.14
#